data_e6a2ad238bdd2f26722b1918db775f26
#
_entry.id   e6a2ad238bdd2f26722b1918db775f26
#
_cell.length_a   1.000
_cell.length_b   1.000
_cell.length_c   1.000
_cell.angle_alpha   90.00
_cell.angle_beta   90.00
_cell.angle_gamma   90.00
#
_symmetry.space_group_name_H-M   'P 1'
#
loop_
_entity.id
_entity.type
_entity.pdbx_description
1 polymer ?
#
loop_
_entity_poly.entity_id
_entity_poly.type
_entity_poly.pdbx_seq_one_letter_code
_entity_poly.pdbx_strand_id
1 'polypeptide(L)'
;MNTPKFTDKKYYIILSFVTSLFFFWAIALTMGDVLNKHFQNVLHISKSKSGLVQLSIFGAYALMGIPAGLFMKRFGYKLGVILGLSLFALGAFLFIPAADTSSFNFFRLALFVLAMGMATLETVAHPFVAALGDERTSDQRVNFAQSFNGLGAIIGPLLG
;
A
#
# COMPACT_ATOMS: atom_id res chain seq x y z
N MET A 1 -12.54 32.53 -19.15
CA MET A 1 -12.61 31.35 -18.23
C MET A 1 -11.24 30.69 -18.21
N ASN A 2 -10.54 30.69 -17.06
CA ASN A 2 -9.27 29.99 -16.96
C ASN A 2 -9.51 28.48 -17.04
N THR A 3 -8.87 27.82 -17.98
CA THR A 3 -8.89 26.33 -18.06
C THR A 3 -8.29 25.76 -16.77
N PRO A 4 -8.97 24.80 -16.11
CA PRO A 4 -8.47 24.22 -14.89
C PRO A 4 -7.14 23.50 -15.17
N LYS A 5 -6.12 23.81 -14.36
CA LYS A 5 -4.81 23.16 -14.49
C LYS A 5 -4.83 21.78 -13.80
N PHE A 6 -4.20 20.81 -14.41
CA PHE A 6 -4.04 19.46 -13.81
C PHE A 6 -3.37 19.56 -12.42
N THR A 7 -2.26 20.29 -12.32
CA THR A 7 -1.59 20.64 -11.07
C THR A 7 -0.70 21.88 -11.27
N ASP A 8 -0.30 22.52 -10.19
CA ASP A 8 0.66 23.63 -10.24
C ASP A 8 2.11 23.10 -10.25
N LYS A 9 3.03 23.85 -10.90
CA LYS A 9 4.46 23.51 -10.99
C LYS A 9 5.09 23.19 -9.64
N LYS A 10 4.67 23.88 -8.57
CA LYS A 10 5.16 23.64 -7.20
C LYS A 10 4.84 22.26 -6.64
N TYR A 11 3.84 21.56 -7.20
CA TYR A 11 3.40 20.25 -6.73
C TYR A 11 3.90 19.09 -7.60
N TYR A 12 4.59 19.34 -8.73
CA TYR A 12 5.04 18.27 -9.62
C TYR A 12 5.88 17.20 -8.92
N ILE A 13 6.86 17.63 -8.10
CA ILE A 13 7.74 16.70 -7.37
C ILE A 13 6.93 15.89 -6.36
N ILE A 14 6.02 16.53 -5.62
CA ILE A 14 5.19 15.86 -4.63
C ILE A 14 4.23 14.88 -5.32
N LEU A 15 3.59 15.28 -6.41
CA LEU A 15 2.69 14.43 -7.18
C LEU A 15 3.43 13.21 -7.74
N SER A 16 4.62 13.40 -8.32
CA SER A 16 5.45 12.29 -8.83
C SER A 16 5.84 11.32 -7.71
N PHE A 17 6.24 11.84 -6.55
CA PHE A 17 6.59 11.02 -5.40
C PHE A 17 5.38 10.21 -4.90
N VAL A 18 4.22 10.85 -4.72
CA VAL A 18 3.01 10.15 -4.25
C VAL A 18 2.53 9.14 -5.29
N THR A 19 2.59 9.47 -6.59
CA THR A 19 2.26 8.55 -7.69
C THR A 19 3.16 7.32 -7.67
N SER A 20 4.47 7.47 -7.39
CA SER A 20 5.39 6.34 -7.26
C SER A 20 5.04 5.44 -6.08
N LEU A 21 4.45 5.96 -4.99
CA LEU A 21 3.97 5.14 -3.88
C LEU A 21 2.85 4.18 -4.33
N PHE A 22 1.93 4.64 -5.19
CA PHE A 22 0.88 3.77 -5.74
C PHE A 22 1.47 2.62 -6.56
N PHE A 23 2.55 2.88 -7.31
CA PHE A 23 3.24 1.86 -8.10
C PHE A 23 3.92 0.81 -7.20
N PHE A 24 4.76 1.24 -6.25
CA PHE A 24 5.48 0.32 -5.36
C PHE A 24 4.55 -0.44 -4.42
N TRP A 25 3.49 0.19 -3.96
CA TRP A 25 2.48 -0.46 -3.16
C TRP A 25 1.79 -1.61 -3.92
N ALA A 26 1.42 -1.39 -5.18
CA ALA A 26 0.81 -2.44 -5.99
C ALA A 26 1.76 -3.63 -6.23
N ILE A 27 3.06 -3.35 -6.47
CA ILE A 27 4.08 -4.41 -6.54
C ILE A 27 4.11 -5.20 -5.24
N ALA A 28 4.18 -4.53 -4.08
CA ALA A 28 4.26 -5.21 -2.80
C ALA A 28 3.02 -6.06 -2.48
N LEU A 29 1.82 -5.58 -2.86
CA LEU A 29 0.58 -6.33 -2.67
C LEU A 29 0.57 -7.61 -3.51
N THR A 30 0.90 -7.50 -4.79
CA THR A 30 0.92 -8.65 -5.71
C THR A 30 2.06 -9.61 -5.44
N MET A 31 3.22 -9.13 -4.97
CA MET A 31 4.30 -9.99 -4.45
C MET A 31 3.87 -10.76 -3.21
N GLY A 32 3.02 -10.19 -2.34
CA GLY A 32 2.44 -10.90 -1.21
C GLY A 32 1.63 -12.14 -1.63
N ASP A 33 0.88 -12.04 -2.73
CA ASP A 33 0.13 -13.18 -3.29
C ASP A 33 1.06 -14.25 -3.87
N VAL A 34 2.14 -13.85 -4.55
CA VAL A 34 3.16 -14.77 -5.07
C VAL A 34 3.85 -15.52 -3.92
N LEU A 35 4.27 -14.79 -2.88
CA LEU A 35 4.86 -15.37 -1.68
C LEU A 35 3.90 -16.32 -0.97
N ASN A 36 2.62 -15.98 -0.86
CA ASN A 36 1.61 -16.86 -0.29
C ASN A 36 1.53 -18.18 -1.04
N LYS A 37 1.54 -18.15 -2.37
CA LYS A 37 1.53 -19.35 -3.21
C LYS A 37 2.81 -20.17 -3.05
N HIS A 38 3.96 -19.51 -2.96
CA HIS A 38 5.24 -20.17 -2.67
C HIS A 38 5.22 -20.89 -1.32
N PHE A 39 4.75 -20.23 -0.26
CA PHE A 39 4.61 -20.84 1.07
C PHE A 39 3.62 -22.02 1.09
N GLN A 40 2.53 -21.95 0.31
CA GLN A 40 1.63 -23.11 0.16
C GLN A 40 2.37 -24.34 -0.37
N ASN A 41 3.22 -24.16 -1.37
CA ASN A 41 3.94 -25.24 -2.02
C ASN A 41 5.06 -25.80 -1.12
N VAL A 42 5.85 -24.92 -0.49
CA VAL A 42 7.04 -25.30 0.31
C VAL A 42 6.65 -25.90 1.67
N LEU A 43 5.67 -25.30 2.35
CA LEU A 43 5.25 -25.74 3.68
C LEU A 43 4.05 -26.70 3.65
N HIS A 44 3.62 -27.14 2.46
CA HIS A 44 2.46 -28.02 2.28
C HIS A 44 1.20 -27.54 3.03
N ILE A 45 0.98 -26.21 3.02
CA ILE A 45 -0.10 -25.60 3.77
C ILE A 45 -1.44 -25.83 3.04
N SER A 46 -2.46 -26.27 3.78
CA SER A 46 -3.80 -26.45 3.22
C SER A 46 -4.37 -25.12 2.68
N LYS A 47 -5.26 -25.22 1.68
CA LYS A 47 -5.98 -24.05 1.13
C LYS A 47 -6.72 -23.24 2.20
N SER A 48 -7.25 -23.93 3.23
CA SER A 48 -7.92 -23.26 4.36
C SER A 48 -6.96 -22.41 5.19
N LYS A 49 -5.74 -22.89 5.45
CA LYS A 49 -4.70 -22.11 6.13
C LYS A 49 -4.21 -20.93 5.28
N SER A 50 -4.13 -21.09 3.97
CA SER A 50 -3.81 -20.00 3.04
C SER A 50 -4.86 -18.88 3.07
N GLY A 51 -6.13 -19.19 3.29
CA GLY A 51 -7.18 -18.20 3.51
C GLY A 51 -6.91 -17.28 4.72
N LEU A 52 -6.15 -17.75 5.72
CA LEU A 52 -5.74 -16.93 6.86
C LEU A 52 -4.76 -15.81 6.46
N VAL A 53 -4.04 -15.95 5.35
CA VAL A 53 -3.19 -14.89 4.79
C VAL A 53 -4.06 -13.74 4.30
N GLN A 54 -5.10 -14.05 3.53
CA GLN A 54 -6.06 -13.06 3.07
C GLN A 54 -6.78 -12.38 4.25
N LEU A 55 -7.17 -13.16 5.25
CA LEU A 55 -7.77 -12.62 6.47
C LEU A 55 -6.81 -11.65 7.20
N SER A 56 -5.51 -11.94 7.21
CA SER A 56 -4.51 -11.04 7.81
C SER A 56 -4.42 -9.73 7.04
N ILE A 57 -4.39 -9.77 5.71
CA ILE A 57 -4.33 -8.56 4.87
C ILE A 57 -5.61 -7.73 5.02
N PHE A 58 -6.79 -8.31 4.77
CA PHE A 58 -8.05 -7.58 4.85
C PHE A 58 -8.40 -7.16 6.27
N GLY A 59 -8.01 -7.95 7.29
CA GLY A 59 -8.13 -7.59 8.69
C GLY A 59 -7.31 -6.34 9.05
N ALA A 60 -6.10 -6.22 8.51
CA ALA A 60 -5.26 -5.03 8.67
C ALA A 60 -5.91 -3.80 8.02
N TYR A 61 -6.48 -3.94 6.82
CA TYR A 61 -7.21 -2.87 6.15
C TYR A 61 -8.45 -2.41 6.94
N ALA A 62 -9.24 -3.36 7.43
CA ALA A 62 -10.41 -3.06 8.25
C ALA A 62 -10.04 -2.33 9.54
N LEU A 63 -8.92 -2.74 10.17
CA LEU A 63 -8.44 -2.15 11.43
C LEU A 63 -7.86 -0.75 11.22
N MET A 64 -7.09 -0.53 10.15
CA MET A 64 -6.33 0.71 9.95
C MET A 64 -7.09 1.80 9.21
N GLY A 65 -8.14 1.49 8.45
CA GLY A 65 -8.83 2.47 7.63
C GLY A 65 -9.33 3.69 8.45
N ILE A 66 -10.02 3.45 9.55
CA ILE A 66 -10.52 4.53 10.41
C ILE A 66 -9.39 5.23 11.18
N PRO A 67 -8.50 4.52 11.91
CA PRO A 67 -7.38 5.16 12.63
C PRO A 67 -6.46 5.97 11.73
N ALA A 68 -6.14 5.49 10.52
CA ALA A 68 -5.31 6.21 9.56
C ALA A 68 -5.96 7.52 9.10
N GLY A 69 -7.27 7.49 8.81
CA GLY A 69 -8.04 8.69 8.47
C GLY A 69 -8.10 9.72 9.60
N LEU A 70 -8.31 9.27 10.83
CA LEU A 70 -8.30 10.13 12.03
C LEU A 70 -6.90 10.71 12.29
N PHE A 71 -5.86 9.90 12.13
CA PHE A 71 -4.48 10.35 12.28
C PHE A 71 -4.14 11.43 11.23
N MET A 72 -4.50 11.20 9.96
CA MET A 72 -4.32 12.18 8.89
C MET A 72 -5.04 13.49 9.17
N LYS A 73 -6.30 13.43 9.64
CA LYS A 73 -7.08 14.64 9.98
C LYS A 73 -6.41 15.45 11.08
N ARG A 74 -5.77 14.79 12.05
CA ARG A 74 -5.14 15.45 13.20
C ARG A 74 -3.73 15.97 12.90
N PHE A 75 -2.92 15.19 12.16
CA PHE A 75 -1.49 15.44 11.97
C PHE A 75 -1.10 15.80 10.53
N GLY A 76 -2.06 15.75 9.61
CA GLY A 76 -1.87 16.09 8.20
C GLY A 76 -1.30 14.96 7.34
N TYR A 77 -1.28 15.21 6.03
CA TYR A 77 -0.87 14.22 5.02
C TYR A 77 0.58 13.73 5.18
N LYS A 78 1.51 14.66 5.47
CA LYS A 78 2.94 14.34 5.59
C LYS A 78 3.20 13.29 6.66
N LEU A 79 2.67 13.48 7.86
CA LEU A 79 2.85 12.53 8.95
C LEU A 79 2.08 11.24 8.72
N GLY A 80 0.93 11.29 8.03
CA GLY A 80 0.19 10.11 7.61
C GLY A 80 1.01 9.23 6.64
N VAL A 81 1.68 9.83 5.65
CA VAL A 81 2.57 9.10 4.74
C VAL A 81 3.77 8.52 5.47
N ILE A 82 4.40 9.27 6.37
CA ILE A 82 5.54 8.78 7.17
C ILE A 82 5.12 7.58 8.04
N LEU A 83 3.97 7.65 8.70
CA LEU A 83 3.44 6.54 9.49
C LEU A 83 3.21 5.29 8.62
N GLY A 84 2.56 5.46 7.47
CA GLY A 84 2.30 4.36 6.54
C GLY A 84 3.58 3.71 6.02
N LEU A 85 4.57 4.52 5.60
CA LEU A 85 5.88 4.04 5.16
C LEU A 85 6.65 3.34 6.29
N SER A 86 6.57 3.84 7.53
CA SER A 86 7.22 3.22 8.68
C SER A 86 6.63 1.85 9.00
N LEU A 87 5.31 1.71 8.98
CA LEU A 87 4.62 0.43 9.17
C LEU A 87 4.94 -0.54 8.02
N PHE A 88 4.95 -0.03 6.78
CA PHE A 88 5.30 -0.82 5.60
C PHE A 88 6.73 -1.36 5.70
N ALA A 89 7.70 -0.50 6.04
CA ALA A 89 9.10 -0.90 6.22
C ALA A 89 9.25 -1.91 7.36
N LEU A 90 8.59 -1.67 8.50
CA LEU A 90 8.60 -2.61 9.62
C LEU A 90 8.06 -3.98 9.22
N GLY A 91 6.93 -4.02 8.50
CA GLY A 91 6.37 -5.26 7.96
C GLY A 91 7.35 -5.98 7.04
N ALA A 92 8.01 -5.23 6.13
CA ALA A 92 9.00 -5.77 5.22
C ALA A 92 10.21 -6.37 5.97
N PHE A 93 10.74 -5.69 6.99
CA PHE A 93 11.84 -6.22 7.82
C PHE A 93 11.45 -7.47 8.61
N LEU A 94 10.19 -7.61 9.03
CA LEU A 94 9.71 -8.80 9.72
C LEU A 94 9.70 -10.05 8.84
N PHE A 95 9.77 -9.93 7.51
CA PHE A 95 9.91 -11.09 6.63
C PHE A 95 11.26 -11.80 6.79
N ILE A 96 12.33 -11.09 7.18
CA ILE A 96 13.65 -11.68 7.37
C ILE A 96 13.61 -12.77 8.45
N PRO A 97 13.24 -12.48 9.71
CA PRO A 97 13.15 -13.52 10.73
C PRO A 97 11.99 -14.51 10.48
N ALA A 98 10.96 -14.12 9.72
CA ALA A 98 9.91 -15.05 9.32
C ALA A 98 10.44 -16.14 8.37
N ALA A 99 11.35 -15.78 7.46
CA ALA A 99 12.02 -16.72 6.58
C ALA A 99 13.00 -17.62 7.34
N ASP A 100 13.83 -17.05 8.22
CA ASP A 100 14.81 -17.79 9.04
C ASP A 100 14.15 -18.85 9.92
N THR A 101 13.00 -18.54 10.50
CA THR A 101 12.25 -19.47 11.37
C THR A 101 11.35 -20.42 10.60
N SER A 102 11.17 -20.24 9.29
CA SER A 102 10.20 -20.96 8.44
C SER A 102 8.80 -21.03 9.08
N SER A 103 8.42 -20.00 9.83
CA SER A 103 7.18 -19.97 10.61
C SER A 103 6.04 -19.31 9.84
N PHE A 104 5.01 -20.07 9.51
CA PHE A 104 3.81 -19.55 8.86
C PHE A 104 3.10 -18.48 9.68
N ASN A 105 3.04 -18.62 10.99
CA ASN A 105 2.39 -17.62 11.85
C ASN A 105 3.19 -16.31 11.88
N PHE A 106 4.52 -16.38 11.87
CA PHE A 106 5.37 -15.21 11.82
C PHE A 106 5.30 -14.51 10.46
N PHE A 107 5.25 -15.28 9.36
CA PHE A 107 4.98 -14.76 8.03
C PHE A 107 3.65 -14.00 7.97
N ARG A 108 2.57 -14.56 8.54
CA ARG A 108 1.26 -13.88 8.61
C ARG A 108 1.31 -12.58 9.42
N LEU A 109 2.08 -12.56 10.52
CA LEU A 109 2.28 -11.35 11.32
C LEU A 109 3.01 -10.28 10.50
N ALA A 110 4.07 -10.64 9.78
CA ALA A 110 4.82 -9.74 8.90
C ALA A 110 3.90 -9.14 7.83
N LEU A 111 3.08 -9.99 7.17
CA LEU A 111 2.07 -9.55 6.20
C LEU A 111 1.03 -8.62 6.81
N PHE A 112 0.56 -8.91 8.02
CA PHE A 112 -0.42 -8.08 8.71
C PHE A 112 0.13 -6.68 8.98
N VAL A 113 1.36 -6.57 9.50
CA VAL A 113 2.01 -5.28 9.77
C VAL A 113 2.28 -4.53 8.46
N LEU A 114 2.74 -5.22 7.42
CA LEU A 114 2.95 -4.63 6.10
C LEU A 114 1.63 -4.11 5.51
N ALA A 115 0.54 -4.88 5.63
CA ALA A 115 -0.79 -4.49 5.16
C ALA A 115 -1.36 -3.30 5.96
N MET A 116 -1.04 -3.17 7.26
CA MET A 116 -1.38 -1.96 8.03
C MET A 116 -0.71 -0.72 7.43
N GLY A 117 0.56 -0.84 7.03
CA GLY A 117 1.28 0.23 6.32
C GLY A 117 0.63 0.59 5.00
N MET A 118 0.29 -0.42 4.19
CA MET A 118 -0.41 -0.23 2.91
C MET A 118 -1.76 0.47 3.10
N ALA A 119 -2.61 -0.02 4.02
CA ALA A 119 -3.92 0.57 4.30
C ALA A 119 -3.80 2.03 4.74
N THR A 120 -2.78 2.34 5.55
CA THR A 120 -2.49 3.72 5.97
C THR A 120 -2.08 4.59 4.79
N LEU A 121 -1.17 4.12 3.93
CA LEU A 121 -0.74 4.84 2.73
C LEU A 121 -1.91 5.08 1.78
N GLU A 122 -2.75 4.07 1.55
CA GLU A 122 -3.92 4.19 0.68
C GLU A 122 -4.91 5.23 1.19
N THR A 123 -5.25 5.17 2.47
CA THR A 123 -6.18 6.11 3.12
C THR A 123 -5.69 7.56 3.04
N VAL A 124 -4.37 7.77 3.10
CA VAL A 124 -3.74 9.10 3.09
C VAL A 124 -3.43 9.59 1.68
N ALA A 125 -2.98 8.71 0.79
CA ALA A 125 -2.49 9.09 -0.54
C ALA A 125 -3.60 9.57 -1.49
N HIS A 126 -4.78 8.94 -1.46
CA HIS A 126 -5.90 9.35 -2.31
C HIS A 126 -6.34 10.80 -2.09
N PRO A 127 -6.74 11.21 -0.87
CA PRO A 127 -7.11 12.60 -0.63
C PRO A 127 -5.92 13.56 -0.78
N PHE A 128 -4.69 13.09 -0.55
CA PHE A 128 -3.51 13.92 -0.76
C PHE A 128 -3.32 14.24 -2.25
N VAL A 129 -3.38 13.25 -3.14
CA VAL A 129 -3.32 13.47 -4.59
C VAL A 129 -4.44 14.39 -5.07
N ALA A 130 -5.66 14.20 -4.57
CA ALA A 130 -6.79 15.05 -4.88
C ALA A 130 -6.54 16.53 -4.50
N ALA A 131 -5.84 16.77 -3.39
CA ALA A 131 -5.53 18.12 -2.89
C ALA A 131 -4.37 18.85 -3.61
N LEU A 132 -3.62 18.16 -4.51
CA LEU A 132 -2.43 18.72 -5.17
C LEU A 132 -2.74 19.57 -6.42
N GLY A 133 -3.83 20.32 -6.46
CA GLY A 133 -4.19 21.21 -7.57
C GLY A 133 -5.63 21.71 -7.52
N ASP A 134 -6.16 22.10 -8.68
CA ASP A 134 -7.55 22.59 -8.79
C ASP A 134 -8.54 21.44 -8.46
N GLU A 135 -9.56 21.75 -7.65
CA GLU A 135 -10.59 20.76 -7.26
C GLU A 135 -11.29 20.14 -8.46
N ARG A 136 -11.52 20.92 -9.53
CA ARG A 136 -12.13 20.45 -10.78
C ARG A 136 -11.34 19.39 -11.54
N THR A 137 -10.06 19.21 -11.21
CA THR A 137 -9.17 18.20 -11.81
C THR A 137 -8.73 17.14 -10.80
N SER A 138 -9.34 17.09 -9.63
CA SER A 138 -9.01 16.12 -8.56
C SER A 138 -9.12 14.68 -9.03
N ASP A 139 -10.23 14.34 -9.70
CA ASP A 139 -10.48 12.97 -10.21
C ASP A 139 -9.45 12.57 -11.27
N GLN A 140 -9.03 13.51 -12.12
CA GLN A 140 -7.99 13.25 -13.12
C GLN A 140 -6.66 12.90 -12.47
N ARG A 141 -6.27 13.60 -11.39
CA ARG A 141 -5.05 13.30 -10.64
C ARG A 141 -5.11 11.95 -9.95
N VAL A 142 -6.24 11.64 -9.31
CA VAL A 142 -6.44 10.34 -8.67
C VAL A 142 -6.39 9.21 -9.68
N ASN A 143 -7.10 9.34 -10.81
CA ASN A 143 -7.08 8.34 -11.89
C ASN A 143 -5.68 8.18 -12.49
N PHE A 144 -4.92 9.27 -12.64
CA PHE A 144 -3.53 9.22 -13.09
C PHE A 144 -2.66 8.43 -12.10
N ALA A 145 -2.75 8.70 -10.80
CA ALA A 145 -2.00 7.95 -9.78
C ALA A 145 -2.41 6.47 -9.74
N GLN A 146 -3.71 6.17 -9.88
CA GLN A 146 -4.23 4.80 -9.94
C GLN A 146 -3.76 4.03 -11.18
N SER A 147 -3.47 4.68 -12.31
CA SER A 147 -2.91 4.00 -13.47
C SER A 147 -1.53 3.42 -13.18
N PHE A 148 -0.73 4.07 -12.33
CA PHE A 148 0.56 3.53 -11.86
C PHE A 148 0.39 2.37 -10.89
N ASN A 149 -0.68 2.36 -10.09
CA ASN A 149 -1.06 1.18 -9.32
C ASN A 149 -1.33 -0.02 -10.23
N GLY A 150 -2.11 0.18 -11.30
CA GLY A 150 -2.36 -0.85 -12.31
C GLY A 150 -1.08 -1.40 -12.95
N LEU A 151 -0.13 -0.52 -13.30
CA LEU A 151 1.18 -0.93 -13.82
C LEU A 151 1.98 -1.75 -12.80
N GLY A 152 1.99 -1.34 -11.54
CA GLY A 152 2.63 -2.08 -10.46
C GLY A 152 2.03 -3.48 -10.27
N ALA A 153 0.71 -3.60 -10.37
CA ALA A 153 -0.01 -4.87 -10.27
C ALA A 153 0.33 -5.86 -11.41
N ILE A 154 0.68 -5.36 -12.59
CA ILE A 154 1.14 -6.19 -13.71
C ILE A 154 2.60 -6.62 -13.50
N ILE A 155 3.45 -5.71 -13.05
CA ILE A 155 4.89 -5.94 -12.90
C ILE A 155 5.20 -6.83 -11.69
N GLY A 156 4.46 -6.69 -10.59
CA GLY A 156 4.71 -7.45 -9.37
C GLY A 156 4.81 -8.96 -9.59
N PRO A 157 3.83 -9.63 -10.22
CA PRO A 157 3.90 -11.07 -10.48
C PRO A 157 5.01 -11.48 -11.47
N LEU A 158 5.55 -10.55 -12.25
CA LEU A 158 6.66 -10.83 -13.17
C LEU A 158 8.02 -10.81 -12.48
N LEU A 159 8.10 -10.23 -11.29
CA LEU A 159 9.31 -10.14 -10.48
C LEU A 159 9.48 -11.33 -9.51
N GLY A 160 8.42 -12.08 -9.25
CA GLY A 160 8.37 -13.23 -8.33
C GLY A 160 8.15 -14.54 -9.03
#